data_44311db6c0d8898da18e31cf27f0cd73
#
_entry.id   44311db6c0d8898da18e31cf27f0cd73
#
_cell.length_a   1.000
_cell.length_b   1.000
_cell.length_c   1.000
_cell.angle_alpha   90.00
_cell.angle_beta   90.00
_cell.angle_gamma   90.00
#
_symmetry.space_group_name_H-M   'P 1'
#
loop_
_entity.id
_entity.type
_entity.pdbx_description
1 polymer ?
#
loop_
_entity_poly.entity_id
_entity_poly.type
_entity_poly.pdbx_seq_one_letter_code
_entity_poly.pdbx_strand_id
1 'polypeptide(L)'
;MNIQNESIGYLTVMVSTARGAIPLEGAVVNVRGDTLDSSEILFSLISDRDGKTPRIPLPTPPKSNSDTPGGASAFSTYNIDVFKDGYVPLYFQNVPIFPSIHSIQPAVMLPSDGSAKFPSENVVTEYPQSSLE
;
A
#
# COMPACT_ATOMS: atom_id res chain seq x y z
N MET A 1 14.60 13.61 -24.07
CA MET A 1 14.37 13.29 -23.55
C MET A 1 14.67 13.09 -22.36
N ASN A 2 14.47 13.18 -21.60
CA ASN A 2 14.81 13.09 -20.53
C ASN A 2 14.08 12.45 -19.69
N ILE A 3 14.01 11.43 -19.76
CA ILE A 3 13.25 10.64 -19.05
C ILE A 3 13.82 10.31 -17.81
N GLN A 4 14.89 10.74 -17.48
CA GLN A 4 15.41 10.39 -16.27
C GLN A 4 14.83 11.14 -15.22
N ASN A 5 13.77 11.82 -15.42
CA ASN A 5 13.13 12.57 -14.37
C ASN A 5 12.31 11.70 -13.45
N GLU A 6 12.24 10.43 -13.72
CA GLU A 6 11.51 9.55 -12.83
C GLU A 6 12.45 8.57 -12.18
N SER A 7 12.09 8.15 -11.00
CA SER A 7 12.77 7.08 -10.30
C SER A 7 11.76 6.02 -9.97
N ILE A 8 12.22 4.96 -9.36
CA ILE A 8 11.35 3.86 -8.98
C ILE A 8 11.53 3.60 -7.49
N GLY A 9 10.44 3.49 -6.79
CA GLY A 9 10.44 2.97 -5.44
C GLY A 9 9.78 1.61 -5.46
N TYR A 10 9.85 0.91 -4.36
CA TYR A 10 9.31 -0.45 -4.29
C TYR A 10 8.43 -0.61 -3.08
N LEU A 11 7.42 -1.43 -3.23
CA LEU A 11 6.45 -1.67 -2.17
C LEU A 11 6.21 -3.15 -2.05
N THR A 12 6.16 -3.64 -0.82
CA THR A 12 5.66 -4.99 -0.53
C THR A 12 4.57 -4.82 0.52
N VAL A 13 3.43 -5.44 0.30
CA VAL A 13 2.36 -5.43 1.28
C VAL A 13 2.43 -6.75 2.04
N MET A 14 2.39 -6.67 3.36
CA MET A 14 2.52 -7.83 4.20
C MET A 14 1.20 -8.03 4.92
N VAL A 15 0.45 -9.03 4.52
CA VAL A 15 -0.91 -9.25 4.99
C VAL A 15 -0.91 -10.28 6.10
N SER A 16 -1.56 -9.95 7.21
CA SER A 16 -1.57 -10.83 8.36
C SER A 16 -2.86 -10.64 9.14
N THR A 17 -3.04 -11.46 10.16
CA THR A 17 -4.12 -11.28 11.11
C THR A 17 -3.56 -11.57 12.50
N ALA A 18 -4.40 -11.52 13.52
CA ALA A 18 -3.98 -11.80 14.89
C ALA A 18 -2.83 -10.90 15.30
N ARG A 19 -3.00 -9.60 15.01
CA ARG A 19 -2.02 -8.58 15.37
C ARG A 19 -0.67 -8.83 14.73
N GLY A 20 -0.70 -9.40 13.55
CA GLY A 20 0.54 -9.63 12.82
C GLY A 20 1.15 -10.99 13.05
N ALA A 21 0.56 -11.81 13.90
CA ALA A 21 1.17 -13.08 14.26
C ALA A 21 0.97 -14.15 13.20
N ILE A 22 -0.07 -14.02 12.38
CA ILE A 22 -0.42 -15.06 11.43
C ILE A 22 -0.44 -14.49 10.03
N PRO A 23 0.46 -14.91 9.15
CA PRO A 23 0.43 -14.42 7.77
C PRO A 23 -0.79 -14.97 7.04
N LEU A 24 -1.31 -14.18 6.12
CA LEU A 24 -2.47 -14.58 5.34
C LEU A 24 -2.10 -14.73 3.89
N GLU A 25 -2.28 -15.93 3.38
CA GLU A 25 -2.06 -16.24 1.98
C GLU A 25 -3.35 -15.99 1.22
N GLY A 26 -3.24 -15.56 -0.02
CA GLY A 26 -4.41 -15.45 -0.89
C GLY A 26 -5.19 -14.16 -0.77
N ALA A 27 -4.63 -13.17 -0.09
CA ALA A 27 -5.29 -11.87 -0.04
C ALA A 27 -5.03 -11.13 -1.34
N VAL A 28 -6.04 -10.44 -1.83
CA VAL A 28 -5.92 -9.64 -3.04
C VAL A 28 -5.48 -8.24 -2.64
N VAL A 29 -4.42 -7.77 -3.24
CA VAL A 29 -3.87 -6.45 -2.95
C VAL A 29 -3.91 -5.65 -4.24
N ASN A 30 -4.64 -4.56 -4.24
CA ASN A 30 -4.72 -3.67 -5.40
C ASN A 30 -4.02 -2.38 -5.07
N VAL A 31 -3.20 -1.90 -6.00
CA VAL A 31 -2.50 -0.64 -5.85
C VAL A 31 -3.03 0.31 -6.89
N ARG A 32 -3.45 1.48 -6.44
CA ARG A 32 -4.02 2.50 -7.32
C ARG A 32 -3.23 3.78 -7.19
N GLY A 33 -3.28 4.60 -8.22
CA GLY A 33 -2.68 5.91 -8.14
C GLY A 33 -3.45 6.81 -7.18
N ASP A 34 -2.86 7.95 -6.89
CA ASP A 34 -3.40 8.85 -5.90
C ASP A 34 -4.03 10.08 -6.57
N THR A 35 -4.70 9.91 -7.67
CA THR A 35 -5.35 11.03 -8.32
C THR A 35 -6.84 10.90 -8.13
N LEU A 36 -7.53 11.98 -8.33
CA LEU A 36 -8.96 11.98 -8.19
C LEU A 36 -9.63 11.05 -9.17
N ASP A 37 -9.02 10.84 -10.31
CA ASP A 37 -9.59 9.96 -11.29
C ASP A 37 -9.10 8.57 -11.17
N SER A 38 -8.41 8.20 -10.12
CA SER A 38 -7.74 6.95 -10.12
C SER A 38 -8.63 5.86 -9.64
N SER A 39 -9.59 5.52 -10.44
CA SER A 39 -10.27 4.27 -10.20
C SER A 39 -9.47 3.13 -10.82
N GLU A 40 -8.42 3.47 -11.53
CA GLU A 40 -7.66 2.46 -12.25
C GLU A 40 -6.72 1.73 -11.33
N ILE A 41 -6.73 0.41 -11.42
CA ILE A 41 -5.83 -0.42 -10.63
C ILE A 41 -4.54 -0.56 -11.40
N LEU A 42 -3.45 -0.11 -10.77
CA LEU A 42 -2.14 -0.20 -11.39
C LEU A 42 -1.54 -1.59 -11.25
N PHE A 43 -1.76 -2.21 -10.10
CA PHE A 43 -1.28 -3.56 -9.84
C PHE A 43 -2.31 -4.30 -9.03
N SER A 44 -2.50 -5.58 -9.33
CA SER A 44 -3.37 -6.42 -8.55
C SER A 44 -2.59 -7.71 -8.28
N LEU A 45 -2.33 -7.99 -7.03
CA LEU A 45 -1.43 -9.05 -6.64
C LEU A 45 -2.07 -9.90 -5.55
N ILE A 46 -1.51 -11.06 -5.34
CA ILE A 46 -2.02 -11.98 -4.33
C ILE A 46 -0.90 -12.27 -3.35
N SER A 47 -1.21 -12.24 -2.05
CA SER A 47 -0.20 -12.52 -1.04
C SER A 47 0.16 -13.99 -1.06
N ASP A 48 1.42 -14.28 -0.76
CA ASP A 48 1.93 -15.64 -0.78
C ASP A 48 1.76 -16.27 0.61
N ARG A 49 2.37 -17.43 0.77
CA ARG A 49 2.24 -18.19 2.00
C ARG A 49 2.74 -17.42 3.21
N ASP A 50 3.68 -16.51 3.03
CA ASP A 50 4.19 -15.69 4.10
C ASP A 50 3.41 -14.40 4.25
N GLY A 51 2.34 -14.25 3.51
CA GLY A 51 1.52 -13.05 3.57
C GLY A 51 2.05 -11.90 2.75
N LYS A 52 3.07 -12.11 1.97
CA LYS A 52 3.72 -11.01 1.26
C LYS A 52 3.37 -11.00 -0.20
N THR A 53 3.20 -9.81 -0.75
CA THR A 53 3.09 -9.67 -2.18
C THR A 53 4.49 -9.67 -2.77
N PRO A 54 4.62 -9.93 -4.08
CA PRO A 54 5.87 -9.64 -4.74
C PRO A 54 6.20 -8.16 -4.63
N ARG A 55 7.46 -7.84 -4.81
CA ARG A 55 7.89 -6.45 -4.76
C ARG A 55 7.29 -5.71 -5.93
N ILE A 56 6.69 -4.57 -5.66
CA ILE A 56 5.95 -3.79 -6.64
C ILE A 56 6.75 -2.56 -6.99
N PRO A 57 7.17 -2.41 -8.25
CA PRO A 57 7.89 -1.20 -8.65
C PRO A 57 6.89 -0.10 -8.93
N LEU A 58 7.11 1.07 -8.36
CA LEU A 58 6.19 2.19 -8.52
C LEU A 58 6.95 3.45 -8.90
N PRO A 59 6.46 4.20 -9.87
CA PRO A 59 7.13 5.44 -10.24
C PRO A 59 7.15 6.44 -9.09
N THR A 60 8.26 7.13 -8.97
CA THR A 60 8.43 8.18 -7.96
C THR A 60 9.10 9.37 -8.62
N PRO A 61 9.11 10.52 -7.95
CA PRO A 61 9.89 11.64 -8.47
C PRO A 61 11.37 11.30 -8.46
N PRO A 62 12.17 12.07 -9.15
CA PRO A 62 13.61 11.82 -9.17
C PRO A 62 14.19 11.88 -7.77
N LYS A 63 15.16 11.02 -7.52
CA LYS A 63 15.79 10.98 -6.23
C LYS A 63 16.43 12.32 -5.88
N SER A 64 16.86 13.04 -6.89
CA SER A 64 17.48 14.33 -6.66
C SER A 64 16.54 15.33 -6.01
N ASN A 65 15.23 15.11 -6.10
CA ASN A 65 14.31 16.03 -5.44
C ASN A 65 14.48 16.05 -3.93
N SER A 66 14.91 14.94 -3.37
CA SER A 66 15.04 14.89 -1.94
C SER A 66 16.27 15.66 -1.45
N ASP A 67 17.13 16.06 -2.38
CA ASP A 67 18.32 16.82 -2.01
C ASP A 67 18.09 18.31 -2.15
N THR A 68 16.92 18.73 -2.51
CA THR A 68 16.66 20.14 -2.80
C THR A 68 15.62 20.68 -1.83
N PRO A 69 16.07 21.39 -0.81
CA PRO A 69 15.11 21.91 0.17
C PRO A 69 14.12 22.84 -0.50
N GLY A 70 12.86 22.66 -0.18
CA GLY A 70 11.83 23.50 -0.74
C GLY A 70 11.51 23.23 -2.19
N GLY A 71 12.07 22.16 -2.73
CA GLY A 71 11.83 21.84 -4.13
C GLY A 71 10.61 20.97 -4.31
N ALA A 72 10.61 20.21 -5.39
CA ALA A 72 9.48 19.38 -5.72
C ALA A 72 9.35 18.23 -4.71
N SER A 73 8.24 17.53 -4.78
CA SER A 73 8.00 16.39 -3.89
C SER A 73 9.10 15.38 -3.96
N ALA A 74 9.41 14.81 -2.82
CA ALA A 74 10.44 13.79 -2.73
C ALA A 74 9.86 12.39 -2.79
N PHE A 75 8.55 12.24 -2.94
CA PHE A 75 7.93 10.92 -2.97
C PHE A 75 6.61 11.00 -3.74
N SER A 76 6.10 9.83 -4.08
CA SER A 76 4.76 9.71 -4.65
C SER A 76 3.88 8.97 -3.66
N THR A 77 2.57 9.14 -3.79
CA THR A 77 1.64 8.46 -2.91
C THR A 77 0.74 7.55 -3.71
N TYR A 78 0.31 6.47 -3.09
CA TYR A 78 -0.54 5.49 -3.74
C TYR A 78 -1.59 5.01 -2.75
N ASN A 79 -2.68 4.49 -3.29
CA ASN A 79 -3.75 3.94 -2.46
C ASN A 79 -3.73 2.43 -2.60
N ILE A 80 -3.98 1.73 -1.52
CA ILE A 80 -3.88 0.28 -1.49
C ILE A 80 -5.14 -0.31 -0.89
N ASP A 81 -5.73 -1.27 -1.58
CA ASP A 81 -6.90 -2.01 -1.09
C ASP A 81 -6.48 -3.44 -0.81
N VAL A 82 -6.95 -4.01 0.28
CA VAL A 82 -6.65 -5.39 0.62
C VAL A 82 -7.94 -6.13 0.93
N PHE A 83 -8.14 -7.25 0.23
CA PHE A 83 -9.36 -8.03 0.37
C PHE A 83 -9.04 -9.49 0.59
N LYS A 84 -9.77 -10.12 1.47
CA LYS A 84 -9.69 -11.57 1.62
C LYS A 84 -11.01 -12.06 2.18
N ASP A 85 -11.51 -13.16 1.62
CA ASP A 85 -12.76 -13.73 2.09
C ASP A 85 -12.68 -14.03 3.58
N GLY A 86 -13.70 -13.64 4.30
CA GLY A 86 -13.74 -13.89 5.72
C GLY A 86 -13.09 -12.80 6.55
N TYR A 87 -12.62 -11.76 5.91
CA TYR A 87 -11.96 -10.67 6.61
C TYR A 87 -12.54 -9.33 6.18
N VAL A 88 -12.43 -8.36 7.06
CA VAL A 88 -12.88 -7.02 6.79
C VAL A 88 -11.88 -6.35 5.84
N PRO A 89 -12.33 -5.77 4.74
CA PRO A 89 -11.41 -5.13 3.80
C PRO A 89 -10.65 -3.97 4.42
N LEU A 90 -9.46 -3.73 3.91
CA LEU A 90 -8.64 -2.60 4.35
C LEU A 90 -8.40 -1.67 3.18
N TYR A 91 -8.35 -0.38 3.48
CA TYR A 91 -8.08 0.64 2.49
C TYR A 91 -7.06 1.60 3.07
N PHE A 92 -5.90 1.68 2.43
CA PHE A 92 -4.84 2.59 2.87
C PHE A 92 -4.72 3.69 1.84
N GLN A 93 -4.75 4.93 2.29
CA GLN A 93 -4.69 6.07 1.39
C GLN A 93 -3.42 6.85 1.60
N ASN A 94 -2.90 7.39 0.52
CA ASN A 94 -1.74 8.26 0.56
C ASN A 94 -0.51 7.58 1.15
N VAL A 95 -0.26 6.37 0.73
CA VAL A 95 0.91 5.63 1.18
C VAL A 95 2.12 6.17 0.45
N PRO A 96 3.11 6.70 1.15
CA PRO A 96 4.25 7.34 0.48
C PRO A 96 5.26 6.32 0.01
N ILE A 97 5.74 6.50 -1.20
CA ILE A 97 6.76 5.65 -1.80
C ILE A 97 7.90 6.55 -2.22
N PHE A 98 9.09 6.23 -1.76
CA PHE A 98 10.27 7.05 -1.96
C PHE A 98 11.18 6.43 -3.01
N PRO A 99 11.88 7.23 -3.79
CA PRO A 99 12.75 6.69 -4.83
C PRO A 99 13.82 5.79 -4.25
N SER A 100 14.01 4.68 -4.88
CA SER A 100 15.06 3.71 -4.55
C SER A 100 14.89 3.08 -3.17
N ILE A 101 13.74 3.23 -2.55
CA ILE A 101 13.48 2.67 -1.23
C ILE A 101 12.47 1.55 -1.37
N HIS A 102 12.68 0.48 -0.63
CA HIS A 102 11.73 -0.62 -0.57
C HIS A 102 10.92 -0.47 0.72
N SER A 103 9.66 -0.11 0.58
CA SER A 103 8.76 0.12 1.71
C SER A 103 7.92 -1.11 1.96
N ILE A 104 7.64 -1.37 3.21
CA ILE A 104 6.77 -2.47 3.60
C ILE A 104 5.50 -1.86 4.20
N GLN A 105 4.36 -2.24 3.66
CA GLN A 105 3.09 -1.79 4.19
C GLN A 105 2.43 -2.96 4.92
N PRO A 106 2.38 -2.93 6.24
CA PRO A 106 1.66 -3.97 6.97
C PRO A 106 0.17 -3.80 6.76
N ALA A 107 -0.52 -4.90 6.59
CA ALA A 107 -1.96 -4.91 6.45
C ALA A 107 -2.50 -5.98 7.39
N VAL A 108 -2.90 -5.56 8.59
CA VAL A 108 -3.38 -6.49 9.61
C VAL A 108 -4.89 -6.54 9.49
N MET A 109 -5.42 -7.68 9.07
CA MET A 109 -6.84 -7.82 8.79
C MET A 109 -7.55 -8.40 9.97
N LEU A 110 -8.81 -8.01 10.11
CA LEU A 110 -9.67 -8.50 11.16
C LEU A 110 -10.65 -9.48 10.57
N PRO A 111 -10.87 -10.62 11.22
CA PRO A 111 -11.87 -11.55 10.72
C PRO A 111 -13.26 -10.92 10.72
N SER A 112 -14.02 -11.21 9.69
CA SER A 112 -15.39 -10.77 9.61
C SER A 112 -16.25 -11.81 10.30
N ASP A 113 -17.13 -11.38 11.19
CA ASP A 113 -17.99 -12.33 11.87
C ASP A 113 -19.34 -12.44 11.19
N GLY A 114 -19.44 -11.89 10.01
CA GLY A 114 -20.68 -11.98 9.28
C GLY A 114 -21.68 -10.93 9.66
N SER A 115 -21.45 -10.21 10.73
CA SER A 115 -22.35 -9.19 11.13
C SER A 115 -21.85 -7.81 10.75
N ALA A 116 -20.65 -7.69 10.31
CA ALA A 116 -20.11 -6.41 9.89
C ALA A 116 -20.69 -6.06 8.56
N LYS A 117 -21.47 -5.03 8.55
CA LYS A 117 -22.09 -4.70 7.33
C LYS A 117 -21.87 -3.34 6.87
N PHE A 118 -21.03 -2.58 7.48
CA PHE A 118 -20.88 -1.18 7.15
C PHE A 118 -19.50 -0.93 6.61
N PRO A 119 -19.35 -0.99 5.31
CA PRO A 119 -18.03 -0.85 4.72
C PRO A 119 -17.32 0.43 5.10
N SER A 120 -18.07 1.47 5.39
CA SER A 120 -17.43 2.72 5.73
C SER A 120 -16.62 2.62 6.99
N GLU A 121 -16.87 1.62 7.80
CA GLU A 121 -16.10 1.48 9.00
C GLU A 121 -14.79 0.80 8.77
N ASN A 122 -14.57 0.35 7.57
CA ASN A 122 -13.36 -0.38 7.26
C ASN A 122 -12.28 0.49 6.67
N VAL A 123 -12.52 1.77 6.58
CA VAL A 123 -11.55 2.65 5.98
C VAL A 123 -10.44 2.91 6.98
N VAL A 124 -9.23 2.65 6.55
CA VAL A 124 -8.07 2.86 7.40
C VAL A 124 -7.35 4.07 6.88
N THR A 125 -7.26 5.11 7.71
CA THR A 125 -6.60 6.32 7.28
C THR A 125 -5.24 6.49 7.93
N GLU A 126 -4.82 5.52 8.70
CA GLU A 126 -3.54 5.64 9.34
C GLU A 126 -2.42 5.46 8.39
N TYR A 127 -1.32 6.07 8.69
CA TYR A 127 -0.13 5.90 7.89
C TYR A 127 0.68 4.76 8.47
N PRO A 128 1.58 4.19 7.70
CA PRO A 128 2.30 3.03 8.19
C PRO A 128 2.92 3.21 9.54
N GLN A 129 3.44 4.39 9.81
CA GLN A 129 4.09 4.55 11.08
C GLN A 129 3.10 4.66 12.20
N SER A 130 1.89 5.08 11.94
CA SER A 130 0.95 5.21 13.02
C SER A 130 0.41 3.88 13.42
N SER A 131 0.65 2.88 12.66
CA SER A 131 0.20 1.57 13.04
C SER A 131 0.99 1.03 14.21
N LEU A 132 1.95 1.77 14.66
CA LEU A 132 2.71 1.31 15.76
C LEU A 132 1.98 1.36 17.04
N GLU A 133 1.01 2.16 17.07
CA GLU A 133 0.35 2.22 18.29
C GLU A 133 -0.69 1.43 18.41
#